data_0bf895fec88d36c55998e9309be9b0ad
#
_entry.id   0bf895fec88d36c55998e9309be9b0ad
#
_cell.length_a   1.000
_cell.length_b   1.000
_cell.length_c   1.000
_cell.angle_alpha   90.00
_cell.angle_beta   90.00
_cell.angle_gamma   90.00
#
_symmetry.space_group_name_H-M   'P 1'
#
loop_
_entity.id
_entity.type
_entity.pdbx_description
1 polymer ?
#
loop_
_entity_poly.entity_id
_entity_poly.type
_entity_poly.pdbx_seq_one_letter_code
_entity_poly.pdbx_strand_id
1 'polypeptide(L)'
;MKLSIDGIKDKTAWEEAGIKLPAYDVRKVAENTKASPEWVHFGIGNIFRIFIGGIADSLIEQGVSDKGITCVETFDFDVVDKIYEPFDNLVMAVTLKEDGSTDKRVLGSLTEAVKAQSASKEAWSRLKEIFANPQLEMISFTITEKGYALRDAKGAFFPFIQSDIDNGPDKAVSAMAALLFERFNTCKAPLAVVSMDNCSHNGEKLRNSITEMVREWQKKGYVGQDFADYVNDENVISFPWSMIDKITPRPADSVAAALEQAGVEQMKPVITSKKTYIAPFVNAEGPQYLVIEDRFPNGRPQLEKAGVYMTDRDTVNKVERMKVTTCLNPLHTALAVYGCILGYNLIADEMKDKELSELVRRIGLVEGMPVVTDPGIISPEKFADEVLHVRIPNPFMPDTPQRIATDTSQKVGIRYGETIKAYVEKEGSAESLTAIPLAIAGWCRYLLGIDDNGESFELSADPMAEELKAQLDGVRFAEPSSYTGQLKNLLSNANIFGINLYEAGIGDKIEELFVEEIAGKGAVRATLKKYL
;
A
#
# COMPACT_ATOMS: atom_id res chain seq x y z
N MET A 1 -16.97 -28.29 4.60
CA MET A 1 -15.49 -28.40 4.76
C MET A 1 -15.02 -27.41 5.81
N LYS A 2 -14.29 -27.87 6.80
CA LYS A 2 -13.75 -26.98 7.84
C LYS A 2 -12.33 -26.54 7.46
N LEU A 3 -12.06 -25.24 7.49
CA LEU A 3 -10.71 -24.71 7.29
C LEU A 3 -9.89 -24.93 8.57
N SER A 4 -9.24 -26.11 8.65
CA SER A 4 -8.39 -26.53 9.77
C SER A 4 -7.39 -27.58 9.29
N ILE A 5 -6.30 -27.80 10.04
CA ILE A 5 -5.28 -28.80 9.69
C ILE A 5 -5.89 -30.21 9.52
N ASP A 6 -6.89 -30.54 10.32
CA ASP A 6 -7.57 -31.83 10.17
C ASP A 6 -8.60 -31.81 9.02
N GLY A 7 -9.26 -30.65 8.78
CA GLY A 7 -10.27 -30.53 7.74
C GLY A 7 -9.69 -30.57 6.32
N ILE A 8 -8.45 -30.13 6.12
CA ILE A 8 -7.76 -30.18 4.79
C ILE A 8 -7.20 -31.57 4.45
N LYS A 9 -7.34 -32.57 5.35
CA LYS A 9 -6.93 -33.96 5.04
C LYS A 9 -7.88 -34.64 4.05
N ASP A 10 -9.15 -34.25 4.02
CA ASP A 10 -10.14 -34.70 3.04
C ASP A 10 -9.97 -33.94 1.71
N LYS A 11 -8.94 -34.28 0.97
CA LYS A 11 -8.55 -33.58 -0.26
C LYS A 11 -9.65 -33.57 -1.31
N THR A 12 -10.44 -34.64 -1.42
CA THR A 12 -11.44 -34.81 -2.48
C THR A 12 -12.49 -33.69 -2.44
N ALA A 13 -13.02 -33.38 -1.27
CA ALA A 13 -14.05 -32.34 -1.13
C ALA A 13 -13.52 -30.95 -1.53
N TRP A 14 -12.27 -30.65 -1.22
CA TRP A 14 -11.63 -29.37 -1.58
C TRP A 14 -11.33 -29.28 -3.07
N GLU A 15 -10.84 -30.36 -3.68
CA GLU A 15 -10.58 -30.44 -5.12
C GLU A 15 -11.88 -30.30 -5.93
N GLU A 16 -12.97 -30.96 -5.51
CA GLU A 16 -14.30 -30.80 -6.12
C GLU A 16 -14.83 -29.37 -6.03
N ALA A 17 -14.51 -28.67 -4.93
CA ALA A 17 -14.83 -27.25 -4.76
C ALA A 17 -13.90 -26.29 -5.56
N GLY A 18 -12.90 -26.83 -6.28
CA GLY A 18 -11.91 -26.04 -7.03
C GLY A 18 -10.99 -25.24 -6.12
N ILE A 19 -10.67 -25.75 -4.93
CA ILE A 19 -9.79 -25.10 -3.94
C ILE A 19 -8.49 -25.90 -3.83
N LYS A 20 -7.37 -25.25 -4.18
CA LYS A 20 -6.03 -25.85 -4.06
C LYS A 20 -5.60 -25.91 -2.61
N LEU A 21 -5.14 -27.08 -2.16
CA LEU A 21 -4.55 -27.29 -0.84
C LEU A 21 -3.01 -27.24 -0.87
N PRO A 22 -2.35 -26.96 0.27
CA PRO A 22 -0.91 -27.12 0.42
C PRO A 22 -0.46 -28.54 0.05
N ALA A 23 0.62 -28.66 -0.74
CA ALA A 23 1.19 -29.97 -1.11
C ALA A 23 2.17 -30.52 -0.04
N TYR A 24 2.46 -29.70 0.97
CA TYR A 24 3.37 -30.04 2.07
C TYR A 24 2.60 -30.34 3.37
N ASP A 25 3.30 -30.93 4.36
CA ASP A 25 2.76 -31.18 5.69
C ASP A 25 2.77 -29.89 6.53
N VAL A 26 1.61 -29.25 6.62
CA VAL A 26 1.41 -27.98 7.34
C VAL A 26 1.79 -28.12 8.82
N ARG A 27 1.46 -29.27 9.47
CA ARG A 27 1.78 -29.50 10.88
C ARG A 27 3.29 -29.55 11.09
N LYS A 28 4.01 -30.25 10.20
CA LYS A 28 5.46 -30.35 10.26
C LYS A 28 6.13 -28.99 10.06
N VAL A 29 5.66 -28.19 9.12
CA VAL A 29 6.15 -26.82 8.91
C VAL A 29 5.92 -25.95 10.14
N ALA A 30 4.75 -26.04 10.78
CA ALA A 30 4.45 -25.31 12.01
C ALA A 30 5.38 -25.73 13.17
N GLU A 31 5.64 -27.03 13.35
CA GLU A 31 6.57 -27.55 14.35
C GLU A 31 8.00 -27.06 14.11
N ASN A 32 8.50 -27.13 12.87
CA ASN A 32 9.83 -26.67 12.50
C ASN A 32 10.00 -25.16 12.75
N THR A 33 9.01 -24.36 12.35
CA THR A 33 9.01 -22.89 12.55
C THR A 33 9.02 -22.56 14.04
N LYS A 34 8.14 -23.20 14.83
CA LYS A 34 8.06 -22.96 16.27
C LYS A 34 9.36 -23.31 17.00
N ALA A 35 10.03 -24.38 16.58
CA ALA A 35 11.31 -24.81 17.16
C ALA A 35 12.45 -23.84 16.84
N SER A 36 12.49 -23.27 15.65
CA SER A 36 13.54 -22.35 15.20
C SER A 36 12.99 -21.31 14.19
N PRO A 37 12.31 -20.25 14.65
CA PRO A 37 11.80 -19.21 13.78
C PRO A 37 12.93 -18.47 13.05
N GLU A 38 12.80 -18.32 11.72
CA GLU A 38 13.72 -17.56 10.87
C GLU A 38 13.09 -16.26 10.39
N TRP A 39 11.77 -16.24 10.25
CA TRP A 39 10.98 -15.09 9.79
C TRP A 39 9.81 -14.81 10.73
N VAL A 40 9.77 -13.59 11.27
CA VAL A 40 8.66 -13.09 12.10
C VAL A 40 8.04 -11.88 11.42
N HIS A 41 6.71 -11.78 11.41
CA HIS A 41 6.00 -10.65 10.81
C HIS A 41 5.08 -9.96 11.81
N PHE A 42 5.17 -8.62 11.85
CA PHE A 42 4.36 -7.75 12.71
C PHE A 42 3.27 -7.05 11.87
N GLY A 43 2.03 -7.14 12.33
CA GLY A 43 0.87 -6.61 11.63
C GLY A 43 0.25 -7.63 10.68
N ILE A 44 -0.67 -8.43 11.20
CA ILE A 44 -1.15 -9.66 10.56
C ILE A 44 -2.48 -9.50 9.81
N GLY A 45 -2.63 -8.35 9.12
CA GLY A 45 -3.80 -8.02 8.31
C GLY A 45 -3.84 -8.71 6.93
N ASN A 46 -4.76 -8.25 6.08
CA ASN A 46 -5.07 -8.92 4.81
C ASN A 46 -3.88 -9.00 3.84
N ILE A 47 -3.13 -7.90 3.66
CA ILE A 47 -1.98 -7.91 2.73
C ILE A 47 -0.90 -8.90 3.16
N PHE A 48 -0.63 -8.97 4.47
CA PHE A 48 0.28 -9.98 5.01
C PHE A 48 -0.21 -11.40 4.72
N ARG A 49 -1.48 -11.68 5.05
CA ARG A 49 -2.05 -13.03 4.97
C ARG A 49 -2.00 -13.61 3.57
N ILE A 50 -2.37 -12.83 2.54
CA ILE A 50 -2.45 -13.34 1.17
C ILE A 50 -1.15 -13.17 0.39
N PHE A 51 -0.45 -12.04 0.55
CA PHE A 51 0.72 -11.75 -0.27
C PHE A 51 2.01 -12.25 0.38
N ILE A 52 2.34 -11.77 1.57
CA ILE A 52 3.59 -12.17 2.25
C ILE A 52 3.51 -13.63 2.69
N GLY A 53 2.36 -14.04 3.25
CA GLY A 53 2.09 -15.45 3.51
C GLY A 53 2.14 -16.31 2.25
N GLY A 54 1.61 -15.80 1.13
CA GLY A 54 1.70 -16.47 -0.18
C GLY A 54 3.13 -16.66 -0.70
N ILE A 55 4.03 -15.71 -0.42
CA ILE A 55 5.47 -15.84 -0.72
C ILE A 55 6.08 -16.99 0.09
N ALA A 56 5.87 -17.00 1.41
CA ALA A 56 6.35 -18.08 2.26
C ALA A 56 5.77 -19.44 1.86
N ASP A 57 4.46 -19.48 1.56
CA ASP A 57 3.79 -20.69 1.08
C ASP A 57 4.43 -21.23 -0.21
N SER A 58 4.75 -20.34 -1.16
CA SER A 58 5.45 -20.69 -2.40
C SER A 58 6.85 -21.26 -2.17
N LEU A 59 7.60 -20.71 -1.21
CA LEU A 59 8.94 -21.24 -0.86
C LEU A 59 8.83 -22.65 -0.28
N ILE A 60 7.83 -22.92 0.54
CA ILE A 60 7.59 -24.23 1.13
C ILE A 60 7.12 -25.23 0.06
N GLU A 61 6.18 -24.84 -0.80
CA GLU A 61 5.68 -25.65 -1.93
C GLU A 61 6.82 -26.10 -2.87
N GLN A 62 7.82 -25.25 -3.06
CA GLN A 62 9.00 -25.53 -3.88
C GLN A 62 10.08 -26.34 -3.15
N GLY A 63 9.91 -26.63 -1.86
CA GLY A 63 10.92 -27.28 -1.03
C GLY A 63 12.16 -26.42 -0.77
N VAL A 64 12.07 -25.10 -0.98
CA VAL A 64 13.15 -24.13 -0.69
C VAL A 64 13.27 -23.87 0.81
N SER A 65 12.13 -23.90 1.52
CA SER A 65 12.07 -23.79 2.97
C SER A 65 11.22 -24.91 3.56
N ASP A 66 11.52 -25.30 4.78
CA ASP A 66 10.69 -26.18 5.62
C ASP A 66 10.06 -25.44 6.81
N LYS A 67 10.13 -24.09 6.78
CA LYS A 67 9.59 -23.18 7.80
C LYS A 67 8.70 -22.13 7.17
N GLY A 68 7.69 -21.70 7.93
CA GLY A 68 6.81 -20.62 7.59
C GLY A 68 7.12 -19.33 8.39
N ILE A 69 6.07 -18.53 8.64
CA ILE A 69 6.18 -17.24 9.32
C ILE A 69 5.53 -17.33 10.70
N THR A 70 6.22 -16.85 11.73
CA THR A 70 5.60 -16.52 13.02
C THR A 70 4.92 -15.15 12.91
N CYS A 71 3.63 -15.11 13.20
CA CYS A 71 2.76 -13.93 13.05
C CYS A 71 2.65 -13.20 14.38
N VAL A 72 2.80 -11.88 14.38
CA VAL A 72 2.72 -11.06 15.60
C VAL A 72 1.70 -9.94 15.42
N GLU A 73 0.67 -9.92 16.27
CA GLU A 73 -0.32 -8.84 16.32
C GLU A 73 0.05 -7.83 17.39
N THR A 74 0.00 -6.54 17.05
CA THR A 74 0.42 -5.44 17.93
C THR A 74 -0.68 -4.45 18.28
N PHE A 75 -1.86 -4.57 17.66
CA PHE A 75 -2.93 -3.58 17.81
C PHE A 75 -4.28 -4.20 18.13
N ASP A 76 -4.71 -5.17 17.31
CA ASP A 76 -6.06 -5.77 17.40
C ASP A 76 -5.97 -7.26 17.70
N PHE A 77 -5.82 -7.58 18.96
CA PHE A 77 -5.63 -8.96 19.44
C PHE A 77 -6.80 -9.89 19.12
N ASP A 78 -8.02 -9.34 18.91
CA ASP A 78 -9.17 -10.12 18.46
C ASP A 78 -8.90 -10.83 17.12
N VAL A 79 -7.99 -10.30 16.28
CA VAL A 79 -7.61 -10.95 15.03
C VAL A 79 -6.98 -12.32 15.29
N VAL A 80 -6.14 -12.44 16.31
CA VAL A 80 -5.57 -13.74 16.72
C VAL A 80 -6.68 -14.67 17.18
N ASP A 81 -7.54 -14.23 18.10
CA ASP A 81 -8.56 -15.05 18.73
C ASP A 81 -9.68 -15.49 17.79
N LYS A 82 -10.02 -14.65 16.80
CA LYS A 82 -11.18 -14.87 15.93
C LYS A 82 -10.84 -15.37 14.53
N ILE A 83 -9.59 -15.11 14.06
CA ILE A 83 -9.19 -15.37 12.66
C ILE A 83 -8.03 -16.34 12.55
N TYR A 84 -7.08 -16.34 13.47
CA TYR A 84 -5.92 -17.24 13.38
C TYR A 84 -6.15 -18.54 14.15
N GLU A 85 -6.39 -18.48 15.44
CA GLU A 85 -6.54 -19.67 16.29
C GLU A 85 -7.69 -20.59 15.87
N PRO A 86 -8.92 -20.10 15.56
CA PRO A 86 -10.03 -20.98 15.21
C PRO A 86 -9.84 -21.74 13.89
N PHE A 87 -8.90 -21.28 13.05
CA PHE A 87 -8.61 -21.84 11.73
C PHE A 87 -7.20 -22.45 11.63
N ASP A 88 -6.59 -22.80 12.77
CA ASP A 88 -5.23 -23.37 12.84
C ASP A 88 -4.18 -22.53 12.06
N ASN A 89 -4.33 -21.21 12.05
CA ASN A 89 -3.54 -20.22 11.29
C ASN A 89 -3.61 -20.41 9.76
N LEU A 90 -4.49 -21.25 9.23
CA LEU A 90 -4.70 -21.38 7.79
C LEU A 90 -5.42 -20.16 7.22
N VAL A 91 -5.12 -19.83 5.97
CA VAL A 91 -5.76 -18.72 5.26
C VAL A 91 -6.41 -19.24 3.99
N MET A 92 -7.69 -18.92 3.78
CA MET A 92 -8.33 -19.08 2.49
C MET A 92 -7.99 -17.87 1.60
N ALA A 93 -7.09 -18.05 0.64
CA ALA A 93 -6.70 -17.01 -0.33
C ALA A 93 -7.58 -17.11 -1.57
N VAL A 94 -8.21 -15.97 -1.95
CA VAL A 94 -9.08 -15.85 -3.12
C VAL A 94 -8.54 -14.75 -4.03
N THR A 95 -8.03 -15.12 -5.19
CA THR A 95 -7.59 -14.16 -6.22
C THR A 95 -8.76 -13.83 -7.14
N LEU A 96 -9.06 -12.55 -7.27
CA LEU A 96 -10.14 -12.00 -8.08
C LEU A 96 -9.56 -11.52 -9.42
N LYS A 97 -9.97 -12.14 -10.52
CA LYS A 97 -9.46 -11.84 -11.86
C LYS A 97 -10.38 -10.87 -12.60
N GLU A 98 -9.80 -10.14 -13.53
CA GLU A 98 -10.50 -9.15 -14.37
C GLU A 98 -11.61 -9.76 -15.23
N ASP A 99 -11.51 -11.05 -15.57
CA ASP A 99 -12.51 -11.80 -16.33
C ASP A 99 -13.71 -12.29 -15.48
N GLY A 100 -13.71 -11.98 -14.19
CA GLY A 100 -14.74 -12.39 -13.23
C GLY A 100 -14.51 -13.78 -12.64
N SER A 101 -13.47 -14.51 -13.03
CA SER A 101 -13.10 -15.79 -12.42
C SER A 101 -12.33 -15.60 -11.10
N THR A 102 -12.24 -16.67 -10.31
CA THR A 102 -11.51 -16.65 -9.04
C THR A 102 -10.63 -17.87 -8.91
N ASP A 103 -9.38 -17.65 -8.47
CA ASP A 103 -8.52 -18.74 -8.00
C ASP A 103 -8.61 -18.82 -6.46
N LYS A 104 -8.78 -20.04 -5.96
CA LYS A 104 -8.93 -20.29 -4.52
C LYS A 104 -7.88 -21.27 -4.05
N ARG A 105 -7.18 -20.94 -2.97
CA ARG A 105 -6.22 -21.84 -2.34
C ARG A 105 -6.15 -21.65 -0.83
N VAL A 106 -5.79 -22.70 -0.13
CA VAL A 106 -5.45 -22.65 1.29
C VAL A 106 -3.96 -22.42 1.42
N LEU A 107 -3.56 -21.44 2.25
CA LEU A 107 -2.17 -21.20 2.63
C LEU A 107 -1.92 -21.79 4.02
N GLY A 108 -0.83 -22.56 4.17
CA GLY A 108 -0.42 -23.17 5.43
C GLY A 108 0.90 -22.64 5.98
N SER A 109 1.42 -21.56 5.40
CA SER A 109 2.71 -20.94 5.73
C SER A 109 2.71 -20.09 7.00
N LEU A 110 1.53 -19.70 7.51
CA LEU A 110 1.39 -18.94 8.75
C LEU A 110 1.29 -19.93 9.91
N THR A 111 2.30 -20.00 10.77
CA THR A 111 2.49 -21.19 11.60
C THR A 111 2.16 -20.99 13.06
N GLU A 112 2.30 -19.79 13.57
CA GLU A 112 2.05 -19.42 14.97
C GLU A 112 1.60 -17.96 15.00
N ALA A 113 0.55 -17.63 15.76
CA ALA A 113 0.08 -16.27 15.97
C ALA A 113 0.29 -15.86 17.43
N VAL A 114 1.04 -14.78 17.66
CA VAL A 114 1.41 -14.29 18.99
C VAL A 114 0.94 -12.85 19.16
N LYS A 115 0.38 -12.54 20.34
CA LYS A 115 0.00 -11.17 20.72
C LYS A 115 1.22 -10.44 21.30
N ALA A 116 1.62 -9.31 20.74
CA ALA A 116 2.70 -8.49 21.30
C ALA A 116 2.19 -7.66 22.48
N GLN A 117 1.79 -8.34 23.53
CA GLN A 117 1.23 -7.76 24.74
C GLN A 117 2.20 -7.96 25.91
N SER A 118 2.92 -6.90 26.30
CA SER A 118 3.93 -6.98 27.36
C SER A 118 3.37 -7.38 28.74
N ALA A 119 2.08 -7.10 28.98
CA ALA A 119 1.37 -7.54 30.18
C ALA A 119 1.05 -9.05 30.22
N SER A 120 1.04 -9.74 29.07
CA SER A 120 0.88 -11.19 28.98
C SER A 120 2.24 -11.88 29.12
N LYS A 121 2.49 -12.47 30.28
CA LYS A 121 3.78 -13.14 30.53
C LYS A 121 4.09 -14.24 29.54
N GLU A 122 3.09 -15.01 29.15
CA GLU A 122 3.26 -16.14 28.22
C GLU A 122 3.63 -15.64 26.80
N ALA A 123 2.80 -14.78 26.22
CA ALA A 123 3.03 -14.24 24.87
C ALA A 123 4.35 -13.43 24.81
N TRP A 124 4.62 -12.61 25.82
CA TRP A 124 5.84 -11.82 25.86
C TRP A 124 7.10 -12.69 26.04
N SER A 125 7.02 -13.75 26.87
CA SER A 125 8.12 -14.71 27.01
C SER A 125 8.42 -15.43 25.71
N ARG A 126 7.38 -15.79 24.94
CA ARG A 126 7.56 -16.39 23.62
C ARG A 126 8.28 -15.47 22.65
N LEU A 127 7.90 -14.18 22.59
CA LEU A 127 8.59 -13.20 21.75
C LEU A 127 10.06 -13.01 22.16
N LYS A 128 10.35 -12.97 23.46
CA LYS A 128 11.73 -12.92 23.97
C LYS A 128 12.55 -14.13 23.57
N GLU A 129 11.99 -15.34 23.70
CA GLU A 129 12.61 -16.59 23.25
C GLU A 129 12.98 -16.53 21.76
N ILE A 130 12.04 -16.08 20.92
CA ILE A 130 12.26 -15.92 19.47
C ILE A 130 13.41 -14.95 19.20
N PHE A 131 13.42 -13.78 19.84
CA PHE A 131 14.46 -12.76 19.62
C PHE A 131 15.82 -13.14 20.23
N ALA A 132 15.85 -14.00 21.23
CA ALA A 132 17.09 -14.58 21.78
C ALA A 132 17.71 -15.64 20.87
N ASN A 133 16.95 -16.16 19.87
CA ASN A 133 17.43 -17.16 18.96
C ASN A 133 18.34 -16.54 17.88
N PRO A 134 19.62 -16.93 17.76
CA PRO A 134 20.51 -16.42 16.72
C PRO A 134 20.12 -16.83 15.29
N GLN A 135 19.27 -17.86 15.13
CA GLN A 135 18.76 -18.30 13.82
C GLN A 135 17.70 -17.35 13.23
N LEU A 136 17.16 -16.42 14.02
CA LEU A 136 16.23 -15.42 13.51
C LEU A 136 16.93 -14.51 12.51
N GLU A 137 16.50 -14.55 11.25
CA GLU A 137 17.12 -13.85 10.12
C GLU A 137 16.45 -12.52 9.82
N MET A 138 15.10 -12.49 9.87
CA MET A 138 14.32 -11.37 9.39
C MET A 138 13.07 -11.10 10.22
N ILE A 139 12.85 -9.83 10.52
CA ILE A 139 11.55 -9.30 10.97
C ILE A 139 10.96 -8.47 9.84
N SER A 140 9.65 -8.60 9.59
CA SER A 140 8.95 -7.75 8.63
C SER A 140 7.70 -7.12 9.21
N PHE A 141 7.25 -6.01 8.61
CA PHE A 141 6.14 -5.20 9.11
C PHE A 141 5.12 -4.87 8.03
N THR A 142 3.83 -4.96 8.37
CA THR A 142 2.73 -4.27 7.70
C THR A 142 1.79 -3.66 8.74
N ILE A 143 2.17 -2.49 9.28
CA ILE A 143 1.46 -1.78 10.35
C ILE A 143 0.85 -0.45 9.89
N THR A 144 0.90 -0.18 8.58
CA THR A 144 0.53 1.07 7.91
C THR A 144 1.46 2.25 8.27
N GLU A 145 1.49 3.29 7.43
CA GLU A 145 2.34 4.45 7.66
C GLU A 145 2.11 5.12 9.02
N LYS A 146 0.86 5.11 9.51
CA LYS A 146 0.50 5.66 10.83
C LYS A 146 1.15 4.90 11.99
N GLY A 147 1.46 3.62 11.82
CA GLY A 147 2.11 2.79 12.83
C GLY A 147 3.54 3.21 13.15
N TYR A 148 4.20 3.93 12.24
CA TYR A 148 5.56 4.47 12.44
C TYR A 148 5.57 5.83 13.10
N ALA A 149 4.46 6.57 13.11
CA ALA A 149 4.40 7.94 13.62
C ALA A 149 4.49 7.95 15.15
N LEU A 150 5.51 8.60 15.70
CA LEU A 150 5.66 8.80 17.15
C LEU A 150 5.09 10.14 17.61
N ARG A 151 4.99 11.12 16.69
CA ARG A 151 4.63 12.51 16.99
C ARG A 151 3.46 13.00 16.14
N ASP A 152 2.72 13.93 16.69
CA ASP A 152 1.68 14.68 15.95
C ASP A 152 2.29 15.75 15.02
N ALA A 153 1.44 16.45 14.28
CA ALA A 153 1.84 17.51 13.37
C ALA A 153 2.49 18.72 14.05
N LYS A 154 2.37 18.85 15.39
CA LYS A 154 3.00 19.91 16.20
C LYS A 154 4.34 19.46 16.79
N GLY A 155 4.75 18.22 16.54
CA GLY A 155 5.99 17.64 17.04
C GLY A 155 5.91 17.08 18.46
N ALA A 156 4.74 17.03 19.09
CA ALA A 156 4.55 16.40 20.39
C ALA A 156 4.38 14.88 20.24
N PHE A 157 4.90 14.11 21.18
CA PHE A 157 4.62 12.66 21.19
C PHE A 157 3.13 12.39 21.35
N PHE A 158 2.62 11.41 20.63
CA PHE A 158 1.28 10.92 20.91
C PHE A 158 1.18 10.39 22.35
N PRO A 159 0.04 10.57 23.04
CA PRO A 159 -0.09 10.14 24.46
C PRO A 159 0.24 8.65 24.68
N PHE A 160 -0.09 7.78 23.74
CA PHE A 160 0.22 6.36 23.81
C PHE A 160 1.73 6.08 23.63
N ILE A 161 2.44 6.88 22.83
CA ILE A 161 3.89 6.79 22.68
C ILE A 161 4.59 7.32 23.93
N GLN A 162 4.09 8.42 24.51
CA GLN A 162 4.61 8.91 25.79
C GLN A 162 4.46 7.85 26.89
N SER A 163 3.33 7.12 26.91
CA SER A 163 3.14 5.99 27.81
C SER A 163 4.16 4.88 27.59
N ASP A 164 4.46 4.54 26.34
CA ASP A 164 5.46 3.51 26.01
C ASP A 164 6.88 3.92 26.44
N ILE A 165 7.19 5.23 26.35
CA ILE A 165 8.47 5.77 26.84
C ILE A 165 8.57 5.66 28.37
N ASP A 166 7.47 5.90 29.09
CA ASP A 166 7.48 6.02 30.55
C ASP A 166 7.22 4.68 31.28
N ASN A 167 6.38 3.81 30.70
CA ASN A 167 5.82 2.64 31.38
C ASN A 167 6.20 1.29 30.72
N GLY A 168 6.80 1.31 29.54
CA GLY A 168 7.20 0.11 28.79
C GLY A 168 6.38 -0.14 27.52
N PRO A 169 6.78 -1.14 26.72
CA PRO A 169 6.30 -1.33 25.36
C PRO A 169 4.85 -1.83 25.29
N ASP A 170 4.03 -1.14 24.49
CA ASP A 170 2.65 -1.57 24.17
C ASP A 170 2.32 -1.45 22.66
N LYS A 171 3.06 -0.62 21.91
CA LYS A 171 2.86 -0.42 20.47
C LYS A 171 3.97 -1.10 19.65
N ALA A 172 3.73 -1.28 18.34
CA ALA A 172 4.62 -2.02 17.46
C ALA A 172 6.08 -1.56 17.50
N VAL A 173 6.32 -0.24 17.44
CA VAL A 173 7.68 0.34 17.47
C VAL A 173 8.37 0.12 18.81
N SER A 174 7.69 0.37 19.92
CA SER A 174 8.23 0.15 21.25
C SER A 174 8.43 -1.33 21.59
N ALA A 175 7.50 -2.19 21.16
CA ALA A 175 7.64 -3.64 21.27
C ALA A 175 8.90 -4.12 20.52
N MET A 176 9.11 -3.62 19.30
CA MET A 176 10.32 -3.95 18.52
C MET A 176 11.59 -3.48 19.22
N ALA A 177 11.62 -2.24 19.70
CA ALA A 177 12.78 -1.72 20.43
C ALA A 177 13.11 -2.56 21.69
N ALA A 178 12.08 -3.00 22.42
CA ALA A 178 12.27 -3.86 23.61
C ALA A 178 12.76 -5.28 23.23
N LEU A 179 12.27 -5.83 22.14
CA LEU A 179 12.70 -7.15 21.66
C LEU A 179 14.11 -7.11 21.07
N LEU A 180 14.50 -6.01 20.41
CA LEU A 180 15.89 -5.78 20.02
C LEU A 180 16.81 -5.65 21.26
N PHE A 181 16.33 -5.04 22.35
CA PHE A 181 17.07 -4.98 23.61
C PHE A 181 17.23 -6.37 24.24
N GLU A 182 16.21 -7.23 24.19
CA GLU A 182 16.33 -8.63 24.59
C GLU A 182 17.40 -9.35 23.75
N ARG A 183 17.38 -9.17 22.42
CA ARG A 183 18.37 -9.77 21.50
C ARG A 183 19.79 -9.29 21.81
N PHE A 184 19.95 -7.98 22.07
CA PHE A 184 21.22 -7.40 22.48
C PHE A 184 21.75 -8.03 23.78
N ASN A 185 20.90 -8.25 24.79
CA ASN A 185 21.29 -8.82 26.08
C ASN A 185 21.53 -10.34 26.04
N THR A 186 21.08 -11.03 24.99
CA THR A 186 21.17 -12.49 24.87
C THR A 186 22.21 -12.93 23.85
N CYS A 187 21.88 -12.90 22.56
CA CYS A 187 22.74 -13.47 21.52
C CYS A 187 23.55 -12.42 20.74
N LYS A 188 23.13 -11.15 20.71
CA LYS A 188 23.74 -10.08 19.90
C LYS A 188 23.87 -10.37 18.42
N ALA A 189 23.16 -11.39 17.92
CA ALA A 189 23.21 -11.77 16.51
C ALA A 189 22.62 -10.68 15.62
N PRO A 190 23.14 -10.45 14.41
CA PRO A 190 22.58 -9.49 13.47
C PRO A 190 21.14 -9.82 13.09
N LEU A 191 20.40 -8.81 12.56
CA LEU A 191 19.00 -8.96 12.17
C LEU A 191 18.61 -7.91 11.12
N ALA A 192 17.81 -8.31 10.14
CA ALA A 192 17.14 -7.39 9.23
C ALA A 192 15.72 -7.07 9.74
N VAL A 193 15.36 -5.79 9.76
CA VAL A 193 14.06 -5.27 10.21
C VAL A 193 13.42 -4.52 9.04
N VAL A 194 12.50 -5.17 8.32
CA VAL A 194 12.01 -4.76 6.99
C VAL A 194 10.61 -4.19 7.09
N SER A 195 10.41 -2.94 6.72
CA SER A 195 9.06 -2.45 6.47
C SER A 195 8.58 -2.94 5.11
N MET A 196 7.38 -3.54 5.06
CA MET A 196 6.68 -3.94 3.84
C MET A 196 5.37 -3.15 3.71
N ASP A 197 5.33 -1.92 4.22
CA ASP A 197 4.21 -0.99 4.06
C ASP A 197 4.34 -0.15 2.79
N ASN A 198 3.20 0.15 2.17
CA ASN A 198 3.14 0.97 0.97
C ASN A 198 3.25 2.46 1.34
N CYS A 199 4.42 2.87 1.75
CA CYS A 199 4.75 4.27 1.99
C CYS A 199 6.20 4.55 1.58
N SER A 200 6.44 5.78 1.13
CA SER A 200 7.76 6.20 0.63
C SER A 200 8.82 6.12 1.71
N HIS A 201 10.01 5.63 1.34
CA HIS A 201 11.16 5.48 2.23
C HIS A 201 10.82 4.71 3.52
N ASN A 202 10.06 3.63 3.38
CA ASN A 202 9.49 2.90 4.52
C ASN A 202 10.54 2.35 5.50
N GLY A 203 11.68 1.84 5.01
CA GLY A 203 12.78 1.38 5.84
C GLY A 203 13.43 2.50 6.66
N GLU A 204 13.56 3.70 6.09
CA GLU A 204 14.04 4.89 6.81
C GLU A 204 13.06 5.33 7.90
N LYS A 205 11.75 5.36 7.60
CA LYS A 205 10.70 5.67 8.59
C LYS A 205 10.76 4.71 9.76
N LEU A 206 10.82 3.41 9.49
CA LEU A 206 10.93 2.39 10.53
C LEU A 206 12.18 2.55 11.37
N ARG A 207 13.36 2.74 10.74
CA ARG A 207 14.62 3.01 11.43
C ARG A 207 14.51 4.22 12.35
N ASN A 208 14.04 5.35 11.82
CA ASN A 208 13.93 6.59 12.57
C ASN A 208 13.03 6.43 13.80
N SER A 209 11.91 5.73 13.66
CA SER A 209 10.98 5.50 14.76
C SER A 209 11.57 4.62 15.85
N ILE A 210 12.26 3.53 15.49
CA ILE A 210 12.91 2.65 16.47
C ILE A 210 14.08 3.37 17.16
N THR A 211 14.92 4.07 16.40
CA THR A 211 16.07 4.77 16.96
C THR A 211 15.66 5.95 17.84
N GLU A 212 14.55 6.63 17.52
CA GLU A 212 13.99 7.67 18.38
C GLU A 212 13.47 7.08 19.70
N MET A 213 12.76 5.95 19.66
CA MET A 213 12.30 5.25 20.87
C MET A 213 13.49 4.84 21.76
N VAL A 214 14.53 4.25 21.17
CA VAL A 214 15.76 3.87 21.89
C VAL A 214 16.43 5.09 22.53
N ARG A 215 16.48 6.22 21.83
CA ARG A 215 17.05 7.48 22.35
C ARG A 215 16.26 8.01 23.54
N GLU A 216 14.93 7.95 23.51
CA GLU A 216 14.11 8.38 24.65
C GLU A 216 14.32 7.46 25.87
N TRP A 217 14.40 6.14 25.67
CA TRP A 217 14.73 5.20 26.73
C TRP A 217 16.15 5.38 27.29
N GLN A 218 17.11 5.76 26.44
CA GLN A 218 18.46 6.11 26.88
C GLN A 218 18.45 7.36 27.77
N LYS A 219 17.71 8.41 27.41
CA LYS A 219 17.54 9.61 28.25
C LYS A 219 16.93 9.29 29.64
N LYS A 220 16.07 8.28 29.71
CA LYS A 220 15.49 7.79 30.97
C LYS A 220 16.43 6.85 31.74
N GLY A 221 17.55 6.46 31.15
CA GLY A 221 18.48 5.51 31.76
C GLY A 221 18.04 4.06 31.74
N TYR A 222 17.04 3.70 30.89
CA TYR A 222 16.56 2.33 30.75
C TYR A 222 17.48 1.47 29.88
N VAL A 223 18.20 2.09 28.96
CA VAL A 223 19.17 1.43 28.07
C VAL A 223 20.47 2.24 28.01
N GLY A 224 21.58 1.55 27.73
CA GLY A 224 22.91 2.16 27.62
C GLY A 224 23.24 2.61 26.18
N GLN A 225 24.38 3.32 26.04
CA GLN A 225 24.90 3.76 24.74
C GLN A 225 25.26 2.58 23.86
N ASP A 226 25.76 1.49 24.42
CA ASP A 226 26.12 0.26 23.71
C ASP A 226 24.94 -0.40 23.00
N PHE A 227 23.73 -0.33 23.57
CA PHE A 227 22.52 -0.76 22.88
C PHE A 227 22.12 0.21 21.76
N ALA A 228 22.23 1.51 22.00
CA ALA A 228 21.96 2.50 20.95
C ALA A 228 22.92 2.33 19.76
N ASP A 229 24.20 2.06 20.02
CA ASP A 229 25.20 1.78 18.98
C ASP A 229 24.86 0.48 18.22
N TYR A 230 24.45 -0.58 18.92
CA TYR A 230 24.01 -1.85 18.32
C TYR A 230 22.84 -1.65 17.33
N VAL A 231 21.82 -0.86 17.70
CA VAL A 231 20.66 -0.59 16.83
C VAL A 231 21.01 0.33 15.67
N ASN A 232 21.97 1.24 15.84
CA ASN A 232 22.38 2.19 14.80
C ASN A 232 23.41 1.64 13.80
N ASP A 233 24.09 0.53 14.12
CA ASP A 233 25.03 -0.12 13.21
C ASP A 233 24.24 -0.96 12.16
N GLU A 234 24.14 -0.44 10.95
CA GLU A 234 23.43 -1.10 9.87
C GLU A 234 24.09 -2.42 9.39
N ASN A 235 25.29 -2.75 9.84
CA ASN A 235 25.89 -4.06 9.61
C ASN A 235 25.42 -5.10 10.63
N VAL A 236 24.77 -4.65 11.69
CA VAL A 236 24.21 -5.49 12.76
C VAL A 236 22.69 -5.47 12.72
N ILE A 237 22.08 -4.30 12.77
CA ILE A 237 20.62 -4.14 12.58
C ILE A 237 20.38 -3.34 11.32
N SER A 238 20.01 -4.03 10.24
CA SER A 238 19.68 -3.38 8.98
C SER A 238 18.19 -3.04 8.89
N PHE A 239 17.88 -1.98 8.14
CA PHE A 239 16.51 -1.56 7.83
C PHE A 239 16.33 -1.49 6.31
N PRO A 240 16.22 -2.63 5.63
CA PRO A 240 16.04 -2.68 4.19
C PRO A 240 14.80 -1.90 3.75
N TRP A 241 14.94 -1.11 2.68
CA TRP A 241 13.82 -0.46 2.03
C TRP A 241 13.04 -1.46 1.20
N SER A 242 11.74 -1.26 1.07
CA SER A 242 10.94 -2.06 0.16
C SER A 242 9.92 -1.23 -0.61
N MET A 243 9.49 -1.76 -1.75
CA MET A 243 8.30 -1.32 -2.47
C MET A 243 7.35 -2.52 -2.57
N ILE A 244 6.15 -2.35 -2.05
CA ILE A 244 5.08 -3.35 -2.14
C ILE A 244 3.94 -2.80 -2.97
N ASP A 245 3.35 -3.64 -3.81
CA ASP A 245 2.20 -3.29 -4.61
C ASP A 245 1.27 -4.49 -4.79
N LYS A 246 0.14 -4.44 -4.13
CA LYS A 246 -0.98 -5.38 -4.24
C LYS A 246 -2.23 -4.77 -3.61
N ILE A 247 -3.35 -4.86 -4.30
CA ILE A 247 -4.63 -4.39 -3.76
C ILE A 247 -5.34 -5.55 -3.06
N THR A 248 -5.62 -5.35 -1.78
CA THR A 248 -6.37 -6.28 -0.93
C THR A 248 -7.61 -5.57 -0.37
N PRO A 249 -8.74 -5.58 -1.08
CA PRO A 249 -9.96 -4.97 -0.60
C PRO A 249 -10.46 -5.57 0.72
N ARG A 250 -11.41 -4.92 1.35
CA ARG A 250 -12.15 -5.53 2.47
C ARG A 250 -12.73 -6.88 2.04
N PRO A 251 -12.87 -7.85 2.97
CA PRO A 251 -13.57 -9.09 2.69
C PRO A 251 -14.94 -8.83 2.06
N ALA A 252 -15.19 -9.40 0.89
CA ALA A 252 -16.43 -9.20 0.16
C ALA A 252 -17.47 -10.26 0.58
N ASP A 253 -18.70 -9.82 0.89
CA ASP A 253 -19.78 -10.73 1.26
C ASP A 253 -20.12 -11.73 0.14
N SER A 254 -19.95 -11.33 -1.12
CA SER A 254 -20.13 -12.21 -2.28
C SER A 254 -19.10 -13.35 -2.30
N VAL A 255 -17.86 -13.08 -1.89
CA VAL A 255 -16.82 -14.11 -1.76
C VAL A 255 -17.12 -15.05 -0.61
N ALA A 256 -17.55 -14.51 0.54
CA ALA A 256 -17.99 -15.34 1.68
C ALA A 256 -19.11 -16.29 1.26
N ALA A 257 -20.14 -15.76 0.59
CA ALA A 257 -21.28 -16.57 0.11
C ALA A 257 -20.85 -17.65 -0.91
N ALA A 258 -19.95 -17.33 -1.83
CA ALA A 258 -19.43 -18.29 -2.81
C ALA A 258 -18.62 -19.42 -2.14
N LEU A 259 -17.82 -19.12 -1.11
CA LEU A 259 -17.09 -20.12 -0.34
C LEU A 259 -18.03 -21.01 0.48
N GLU A 260 -19.07 -20.44 1.12
CA GLU A 260 -20.09 -21.20 1.86
C GLU A 260 -20.90 -22.09 0.92
N GLN A 261 -21.27 -21.62 -0.27
CA GLN A 261 -21.91 -22.44 -1.31
C GLN A 261 -21.03 -23.59 -1.79
N ALA A 262 -19.72 -23.38 -1.85
CA ALA A 262 -18.76 -24.43 -2.17
C ALA A 262 -18.55 -25.40 -1.00
N GLY A 263 -19.24 -25.19 0.14
CA GLY A 263 -19.21 -26.05 1.30
C GLY A 263 -18.14 -25.73 2.35
N VAL A 264 -17.45 -24.57 2.24
CA VAL A 264 -16.48 -24.13 3.26
C VAL A 264 -17.22 -23.44 4.40
N GLU A 265 -17.03 -23.92 5.61
CA GLU A 265 -17.75 -23.46 6.81
C GLU A 265 -17.16 -22.18 7.41
N GLN A 266 -18.01 -21.35 8.03
CA GLN A 266 -17.60 -20.21 8.86
C GLN A 266 -16.81 -19.12 8.11
N MET A 267 -17.15 -18.84 6.85
CA MET A 267 -16.45 -17.85 6.04
C MET A 267 -16.95 -16.41 6.21
N LYS A 268 -17.96 -16.16 7.03
CA LYS A 268 -18.51 -14.81 7.23
C LYS A 268 -17.50 -13.87 7.88
N PRO A 269 -17.40 -12.62 7.37
CA PRO A 269 -16.60 -11.59 8.02
C PRO A 269 -17.06 -11.32 9.46
N VAL A 270 -16.11 -10.93 10.30
CA VAL A 270 -16.34 -10.52 11.69
C VAL A 270 -15.87 -9.07 11.90
N ILE A 271 -16.48 -8.39 12.87
CA ILE A 271 -16.03 -7.08 13.34
C ILE A 271 -15.39 -7.28 14.71
N THR A 272 -14.17 -6.82 14.86
CA THR A 272 -13.42 -6.90 16.12
C THR A 272 -13.84 -5.78 17.10
N SER A 273 -13.35 -5.87 18.33
CA SER A 273 -13.51 -4.81 19.33
C SER A 273 -12.86 -3.48 18.91
N LYS A 274 -11.83 -3.53 18.09
CA LYS A 274 -11.17 -2.36 17.47
C LYS A 274 -11.82 -1.91 16.17
N LYS A 275 -12.98 -2.47 15.80
CA LYS A 275 -13.72 -2.20 14.56
C LYS A 275 -12.99 -2.60 13.28
N THR A 276 -12.06 -3.53 13.36
CA THR A 276 -11.46 -4.15 12.17
C THR A 276 -12.49 -5.09 11.54
N TYR A 277 -12.74 -4.93 10.24
CA TYR A 277 -13.58 -5.83 9.45
C TYR A 277 -12.68 -6.84 8.76
N ILE A 278 -12.76 -8.10 9.14
CA ILE A 278 -11.85 -9.17 8.73
C ILE A 278 -12.59 -10.51 8.59
N ALA A 279 -12.07 -11.41 7.77
CA ALA A 279 -12.66 -12.74 7.52
C ALA A 279 -11.60 -13.84 7.56
N PRO A 280 -11.98 -15.13 7.70
CA PRO A 280 -11.05 -16.25 7.57
C PRO A 280 -10.43 -16.37 6.18
N PHE A 281 -11.05 -15.76 5.17
CA PHE A 281 -10.49 -15.61 3.83
C PHE A 281 -9.90 -14.22 3.60
N VAL A 282 -9.07 -14.11 2.55
CA VAL A 282 -8.62 -12.83 2.01
C VAL A 282 -8.88 -12.84 0.51
N ASN A 283 -9.56 -11.80 0.01
CA ASN A 283 -9.69 -11.56 -1.42
C ASN A 283 -8.72 -10.45 -1.88
N ALA A 284 -8.09 -10.65 -3.04
CA ALA A 284 -7.13 -9.71 -3.61
C ALA A 284 -7.10 -9.81 -5.14
N GLU A 285 -6.54 -8.78 -5.79
CA GLU A 285 -6.22 -8.83 -7.23
C GLU A 285 -5.13 -9.88 -7.54
N GLY A 286 -4.98 -10.23 -8.84
CA GLY A 286 -3.92 -11.12 -9.31
C GLY A 286 -2.52 -10.51 -9.22
N PRO A 287 -2.28 -9.34 -9.85
CA PRO A 287 -0.97 -8.70 -9.87
C PRO A 287 -0.40 -8.41 -8.49
N GLN A 288 0.91 -8.58 -8.36
CA GLN A 288 1.63 -8.32 -7.12
C GLN A 288 3.11 -8.07 -7.37
N TYR A 289 3.67 -7.08 -6.68
CA TYR A 289 5.08 -6.73 -6.75
C TYR A 289 5.63 -6.48 -5.36
N LEU A 290 6.75 -7.12 -5.05
CA LEU A 290 7.54 -6.84 -3.86
C LEU A 290 9.00 -6.72 -4.28
N VAL A 291 9.58 -5.57 -4.01
CA VAL A 291 10.98 -5.27 -4.26
C VAL A 291 11.61 -4.92 -2.92
N ILE A 292 12.72 -5.54 -2.56
CA ILE A 292 13.38 -5.35 -1.26
C ILE A 292 14.87 -5.08 -1.48
N GLU A 293 15.42 -4.13 -0.73
CA GLU A 293 16.86 -3.92 -0.63
C GLU A 293 17.54 -5.15 -0.02
N ASP A 294 18.48 -5.75 -0.76
CA ASP A 294 19.16 -6.98 -0.33
C ASP A 294 20.28 -6.69 0.68
N ARG A 295 19.87 -6.32 1.90
CA ARG A 295 20.78 -6.03 3.02
C ARG A 295 20.37 -6.78 4.27
N PHE A 296 20.80 -8.03 4.36
CA PHE A 296 20.41 -8.98 5.41
C PHE A 296 21.65 -9.51 6.13
N PRO A 297 22.09 -8.91 7.22
CA PRO A 297 23.36 -9.22 7.86
C PRO A 297 23.40 -10.59 8.55
N ASN A 298 22.25 -11.25 8.77
CA ASN A 298 22.15 -12.60 9.34
C ASN A 298 21.61 -13.65 8.34
N GLY A 299 21.63 -13.33 7.04
CA GLY A 299 20.94 -14.15 6.04
C GLY A 299 19.46 -13.82 5.91
N ARG A 300 18.77 -14.48 4.99
CA ARG A 300 17.35 -14.35 4.72
C ARG A 300 16.77 -15.56 4.00
N PRO A 301 15.45 -15.78 4.05
CA PRO A 301 14.80 -16.72 3.14
C PRO A 301 15.07 -16.35 1.68
N GLN A 302 15.10 -17.35 0.79
CA GLN A 302 15.36 -17.16 -0.65
C GLN A 302 14.12 -16.55 -1.37
N LEU A 303 13.74 -15.33 -0.99
CA LEU A 303 12.51 -14.65 -1.40
C LEU A 303 12.39 -14.52 -2.93
N GLU A 304 13.52 -14.40 -3.63
CA GLU A 304 13.60 -14.35 -5.09
C GLU A 304 13.04 -15.61 -5.77
N LYS A 305 13.04 -16.75 -5.11
CA LYS A 305 12.42 -17.99 -5.62
C LYS A 305 10.90 -17.93 -5.65
N ALA A 306 10.32 -17.02 -4.85
CA ALA A 306 8.88 -16.76 -4.83
C ALA A 306 8.50 -15.45 -5.56
N GLY A 307 9.39 -14.93 -6.42
CA GLY A 307 9.11 -13.79 -7.28
C GLY A 307 9.32 -12.41 -6.63
N VAL A 308 10.00 -12.35 -5.48
CA VAL A 308 10.43 -11.08 -4.87
C VAL A 308 11.68 -10.59 -5.59
N TYR A 309 11.72 -9.30 -5.93
CA TYR A 309 12.90 -8.67 -6.51
C TYR A 309 13.84 -8.23 -5.39
N MET A 310 15.02 -8.85 -5.32
CA MET A 310 16.08 -8.49 -4.39
C MET A 310 17.10 -7.61 -5.12
N THR A 311 17.35 -6.40 -4.61
CA THR A 311 18.16 -5.40 -5.33
C THR A 311 18.81 -4.39 -4.36
N ASP A 312 19.43 -3.34 -4.86
CA ASP A 312 19.93 -2.23 -4.07
C ASP A 312 18.85 -1.18 -3.74
N ARG A 313 19.13 -0.33 -2.76
CA ARG A 313 18.22 0.73 -2.27
C ARG A 313 17.81 1.73 -3.37
N ASP A 314 18.75 2.11 -4.24
CA ASP A 314 18.48 3.05 -5.33
C ASP A 314 17.46 2.47 -6.31
N THR A 315 17.61 1.20 -6.64
CA THR A 315 16.67 0.48 -7.52
C THR A 315 15.28 0.32 -6.88
N VAL A 316 15.19 0.03 -5.56
CA VAL A 316 13.89 0.05 -4.84
C VAL A 316 13.21 1.40 -5.00
N ASN A 317 13.95 2.49 -4.79
CA ASN A 317 13.44 3.86 -4.94
C ASN A 317 13.01 4.17 -6.38
N LYS A 318 13.75 3.70 -7.39
CA LYS A 318 13.38 3.84 -8.80
C LYS A 318 12.07 3.11 -9.14
N VAL A 319 11.86 1.91 -8.60
CA VAL A 319 10.57 1.19 -8.80
C VAL A 319 9.41 1.94 -8.17
N GLU A 320 9.58 2.44 -6.95
CA GLU A 320 8.56 3.28 -6.31
C GLU A 320 8.27 4.52 -7.15
N ARG A 321 9.31 5.22 -7.60
CA ARG A 321 9.19 6.42 -8.43
C ARG A 321 8.45 6.12 -9.74
N MET A 322 8.83 5.07 -10.47
CA MET A 322 8.14 4.61 -11.68
C MET A 322 6.63 4.45 -11.44
N LYS A 323 6.24 3.76 -10.38
CA LYS A 323 4.84 3.53 -10.01
C LYS A 323 4.11 4.83 -9.70
N VAL A 324 4.69 5.67 -8.85
CA VAL A 324 4.04 6.85 -8.28
C VAL A 324 3.96 8.01 -9.26
N THR A 325 4.99 8.20 -10.09
CA THR A 325 5.07 9.37 -10.98
C THR A 325 4.56 9.10 -12.40
N THR A 326 4.42 7.82 -12.81
CA THR A 326 4.13 7.50 -14.21
C THR A 326 3.09 6.40 -14.38
N CYS A 327 3.35 5.18 -13.87
CA CYS A 327 2.67 3.99 -14.36
C CYS A 327 1.34 3.66 -13.67
N LEU A 328 1.06 4.17 -12.47
CA LEU A 328 -0.16 3.86 -11.72
C LEU A 328 -0.85 5.11 -11.16
N ASN A 329 -0.18 5.85 -10.28
CA ASN A 329 -0.86 6.87 -9.49
C ASN A 329 -1.38 8.08 -10.29
N PRO A 330 -0.68 8.57 -11.35
CA PRO A 330 -1.22 9.63 -12.21
C PRO A 330 -2.50 9.21 -12.92
N LEU A 331 -2.58 7.95 -13.37
CA LEU A 331 -3.73 7.38 -14.06
C LEU A 331 -4.95 7.34 -13.16
N HIS A 332 -4.78 6.81 -11.94
CA HIS A 332 -5.83 6.81 -10.92
C HIS A 332 -6.33 8.22 -10.57
N THR A 333 -5.42 9.21 -10.51
CA THR A 333 -5.82 10.59 -10.20
C THR A 333 -6.68 11.19 -11.30
N ALA A 334 -6.31 11.00 -12.56
CA ALA A 334 -7.08 11.49 -13.69
C ALA A 334 -8.50 10.89 -13.72
N LEU A 335 -8.60 9.57 -13.53
CA LEU A 335 -9.88 8.87 -13.43
C LEU A 335 -10.70 9.43 -12.25
N ALA A 336 -10.12 9.50 -11.06
CA ALA A 336 -10.84 9.95 -9.87
C ALA A 336 -11.45 11.34 -10.03
N VAL A 337 -10.70 12.27 -10.62
CA VAL A 337 -11.16 13.64 -10.84
C VAL A 337 -12.31 13.68 -11.84
N TYR A 338 -12.11 13.11 -13.03
CA TYR A 338 -13.14 13.09 -14.05
C TYR A 338 -14.30 12.18 -13.71
N GLY A 339 -14.05 11.09 -12.98
CA GLY A 339 -15.10 10.20 -12.48
C GLY A 339 -16.07 10.90 -11.54
N CYS A 340 -15.57 11.74 -10.63
CA CYS A 340 -16.42 12.58 -9.79
C CYS A 340 -17.26 13.56 -10.63
N ILE A 341 -16.65 14.26 -11.60
CA ILE A 341 -17.33 15.24 -12.45
C ILE A 341 -18.37 14.57 -13.37
N LEU A 342 -18.07 13.39 -13.90
CA LEU A 342 -18.93 12.67 -14.83
C LEU A 342 -19.92 11.72 -14.15
N GLY A 343 -19.91 11.65 -12.80
CA GLY A 343 -20.89 10.91 -12.01
C GLY A 343 -20.65 9.40 -11.94
N TYR A 344 -19.42 8.93 -12.11
CA TYR A 344 -19.07 7.53 -11.93
C TYR A 344 -19.00 7.14 -10.44
N ASN A 345 -19.31 5.88 -10.16
CA ASN A 345 -19.27 5.32 -8.82
C ASN A 345 -18.09 4.34 -8.62
N LEU A 346 -17.56 3.78 -9.69
CA LEU A 346 -16.44 2.84 -9.67
C LEU A 346 -15.41 3.21 -10.74
N ILE A 347 -14.16 3.20 -10.36
CA ILE A 347 -13.02 3.41 -11.28
C ILE A 347 -13.01 2.38 -12.42
N ALA A 348 -13.38 1.12 -12.12
CA ALA A 348 -13.45 0.07 -13.16
C ALA A 348 -14.48 0.36 -14.26
N ASP A 349 -15.56 1.07 -13.95
CA ASP A 349 -16.56 1.47 -14.95
C ASP A 349 -16.07 2.60 -15.83
N GLU A 350 -15.20 3.47 -15.34
CA GLU A 350 -14.58 4.54 -16.11
C GLU A 350 -13.68 3.98 -17.23
N MET A 351 -13.08 2.82 -17.03
CA MET A 351 -12.26 2.18 -18.06
C MET A 351 -13.06 1.63 -19.25
N LYS A 352 -14.39 1.53 -19.13
CA LYS A 352 -15.30 1.23 -20.23
C LYS A 352 -15.65 2.48 -21.05
N ASP A 353 -15.34 3.66 -20.51
CA ASP A 353 -15.52 4.95 -21.17
C ASP A 353 -14.35 5.20 -22.12
N LYS A 354 -14.64 5.47 -23.38
CA LYS A 354 -13.64 5.61 -24.43
C LYS A 354 -12.71 6.80 -24.21
N GLU A 355 -13.25 7.92 -23.78
CA GLU A 355 -12.46 9.14 -23.55
C GLU A 355 -11.60 9.00 -22.29
N LEU A 356 -12.13 8.44 -21.19
CA LEU A 356 -11.37 8.25 -19.96
C LEU A 356 -10.28 7.19 -20.11
N SER A 357 -10.56 6.07 -20.77
CA SER A 357 -9.53 5.06 -21.05
C SER A 357 -8.42 5.59 -21.98
N GLU A 358 -8.76 6.41 -22.98
CA GLU A 358 -7.75 7.07 -23.83
C GLU A 358 -6.95 8.13 -23.07
N LEU A 359 -7.58 8.90 -22.19
CA LEU A 359 -6.89 9.88 -21.32
C LEU A 359 -5.76 9.20 -20.53
N VAL A 360 -6.08 8.15 -19.79
CA VAL A 360 -5.08 7.47 -18.95
C VAL A 360 -4.04 6.73 -19.78
N ARG A 361 -4.42 6.17 -20.92
CA ARG A 361 -3.46 5.59 -21.86
C ARG A 361 -2.44 6.64 -22.33
N ARG A 362 -2.89 7.84 -22.68
CA ARG A 362 -2.00 8.94 -23.09
C ARG A 362 -1.12 9.42 -21.94
N ILE A 363 -1.67 9.64 -20.75
CA ILE A 363 -0.89 10.04 -19.58
C ILE A 363 0.23 9.02 -19.31
N GLY A 364 -0.07 7.73 -19.29
CA GLY A 364 0.91 6.69 -18.96
C GLY A 364 1.88 6.38 -20.09
N LEU A 365 1.34 6.00 -21.26
CA LEU A 365 2.15 5.43 -22.34
C LEU A 365 2.69 6.45 -23.35
N VAL A 366 2.01 7.60 -23.53
CA VAL A 366 2.44 8.61 -24.51
C VAL A 366 3.23 9.74 -23.85
N GLU A 367 2.76 10.26 -22.74
CA GLU A 367 3.39 11.42 -22.08
C GLU A 367 4.32 11.02 -20.92
N GLY A 368 3.95 10.03 -20.13
CA GLY A 368 4.78 9.57 -19.00
C GLY A 368 5.96 8.71 -19.43
N MET A 369 5.74 7.73 -20.32
CA MET A 369 6.74 6.74 -20.69
C MET A 369 8.04 7.32 -21.27
N PRO A 370 8.05 8.38 -22.13
CA PRO A 370 9.28 8.95 -22.65
C PRO A 370 10.24 9.53 -21.62
N VAL A 371 9.77 9.79 -20.41
CA VAL A 371 10.55 10.37 -19.29
C VAL A 371 10.45 9.55 -18.01
N VAL A 372 9.97 8.30 -18.10
CA VAL A 372 9.82 7.41 -16.96
C VAL A 372 11.16 7.09 -16.30
N THR A 373 11.17 6.95 -14.99
CA THR A 373 12.31 6.38 -14.28
C THR A 373 12.31 4.86 -14.49
N ASP A 374 13.22 4.35 -15.31
CA ASP A 374 13.39 2.91 -15.53
C ASP A 374 14.24 2.28 -14.42
N PRO A 375 13.68 1.36 -13.62
CA PRO A 375 14.42 0.66 -12.58
C PRO A 375 15.31 -0.48 -13.11
N GLY A 376 15.17 -0.89 -14.38
CA GLY A 376 15.93 -1.95 -15.02
C GLY A 376 15.54 -3.39 -14.61
N ILE A 377 14.75 -3.58 -13.56
CA ILE A 377 14.33 -4.91 -13.06
C ILE A 377 12.84 -5.21 -13.32
N ILE A 378 12.04 -4.18 -13.53
CA ILE A 378 10.62 -4.24 -13.90
C ILE A 378 10.46 -3.33 -15.11
N SER A 379 9.91 -3.85 -16.22
CA SER A 379 9.64 -3.01 -17.40
C SER A 379 8.52 -2.01 -17.11
N PRO A 380 8.77 -0.70 -17.21
CA PRO A 380 7.73 0.31 -17.02
C PRO A 380 6.55 0.13 -17.98
N GLU A 381 6.80 -0.23 -19.25
CA GLU A 381 5.76 -0.44 -20.25
C GLU A 381 4.84 -1.61 -19.87
N LYS A 382 5.42 -2.76 -19.47
CA LYS A 382 4.64 -3.93 -19.05
C LYS A 382 3.85 -3.65 -17.78
N PHE A 383 4.44 -2.91 -16.84
CA PHE A 383 3.75 -2.52 -15.63
C PHE A 383 2.57 -1.58 -15.93
N ALA A 384 2.76 -0.56 -16.78
CA ALA A 384 1.69 0.35 -17.18
C ALA A 384 0.60 -0.37 -17.99
N ASP A 385 0.97 -1.31 -18.86
CA ASP A 385 0.02 -2.12 -19.63
C ASP A 385 -0.84 -3.01 -18.70
N GLU A 386 -0.23 -3.66 -17.71
CA GLU A 386 -0.95 -4.43 -16.68
C GLU A 386 -1.90 -3.54 -15.87
N VAL A 387 -1.45 -2.33 -15.49
CA VAL A 387 -2.30 -1.35 -14.78
C VAL A 387 -3.52 -0.99 -15.61
N LEU A 388 -3.34 -0.69 -16.90
CA LEU A 388 -4.41 -0.23 -17.80
C LEU A 388 -5.40 -1.33 -18.16
N HIS A 389 -4.94 -2.57 -18.34
CA HIS A 389 -5.77 -3.63 -18.92
C HIS A 389 -6.20 -4.69 -17.89
N VAL A 390 -5.52 -4.82 -16.77
CA VAL A 390 -5.79 -5.86 -15.75
C VAL A 390 -6.26 -5.25 -14.43
N ARG A 391 -5.55 -4.24 -13.91
CA ARG A 391 -5.77 -3.77 -12.54
C ARG A 391 -6.91 -2.76 -12.43
N ILE A 392 -6.84 -1.65 -13.17
CA ILE A 392 -7.86 -0.60 -13.11
C ILE A 392 -9.23 -1.10 -13.60
N PRO A 393 -9.34 -1.90 -14.70
CA PRO A 393 -10.61 -2.42 -15.17
C PRO A 393 -11.22 -3.53 -14.31
N ASN A 394 -10.52 -4.03 -13.29
CA ASN A 394 -10.97 -5.15 -12.49
C ASN A 394 -12.27 -4.81 -11.71
N PRO A 395 -13.42 -5.44 -12.05
CA PRO A 395 -14.71 -5.09 -11.46
C PRO A 395 -14.84 -5.47 -9.97
N PHE A 396 -13.95 -6.31 -9.46
CA PHE A 396 -13.92 -6.70 -8.05
C PHE A 396 -13.18 -5.70 -7.16
N MET A 397 -12.52 -4.68 -7.77
CA MET A 397 -11.86 -3.64 -6.99
C MET A 397 -12.85 -2.52 -6.70
N PRO A 398 -13.29 -2.34 -5.44
CA PRO A 398 -14.34 -1.40 -5.08
C PRO A 398 -13.79 0.03 -4.93
N ASP A 399 -12.91 0.45 -5.84
CA ASP A 399 -12.35 1.79 -5.82
C ASP A 399 -13.33 2.79 -6.41
N THR A 400 -13.65 3.81 -5.59
CA THR A 400 -14.54 4.90 -6.02
C THR A 400 -13.73 6.14 -6.38
N PRO A 401 -14.16 6.93 -7.37
CA PRO A 401 -13.53 8.21 -7.70
C PRO A 401 -13.33 9.09 -6.47
N GLN A 402 -14.35 9.20 -5.62
CA GLN A 402 -14.34 10.03 -4.41
C GLN A 402 -13.25 9.61 -3.41
N ARG A 403 -13.03 8.30 -3.23
CA ARG A 403 -11.98 7.79 -2.35
C ARG A 403 -10.58 8.11 -2.88
N ILE A 404 -10.38 7.96 -4.18
CA ILE A 404 -9.08 8.20 -4.82
C ILE A 404 -8.77 9.70 -4.89
N ALA A 405 -9.79 10.57 -5.07
CA ALA A 405 -9.64 12.02 -5.13
C ALA A 405 -9.28 12.68 -3.79
N THR A 406 -9.31 11.94 -2.67
CA THR A 406 -8.87 12.45 -1.36
C THR A 406 -7.42 12.96 -1.44
N ASP A 407 -7.14 14.11 -0.80
CA ASP A 407 -5.79 14.72 -0.70
C ASP A 407 -5.11 14.98 -2.06
N THR A 408 -5.86 15.30 -3.11
CA THR A 408 -5.29 15.50 -4.46
C THR A 408 -4.31 16.67 -4.49
N SER A 409 -4.54 17.75 -3.73
CA SER A 409 -3.62 18.90 -3.61
C SER A 409 -2.21 18.49 -3.15
N GLN A 410 -2.11 17.44 -2.33
CA GLN A 410 -0.86 16.90 -1.80
C GLN A 410 -0.18 15.91 -2.76
N LYS A 411 -0.86 15.56 -3.85
CA LYS A 411 -0.46 14.45 -4.73
C LYS A 411 -0.10 14.89 -6.15
N VAL A 412 -0.72 15.96 -6.66
CA VAL A 412 -0.52 16.39 -8.08
C VAL A 412 0.93 16.74 -8.40
N GLY A 413 1.69 17.25 -7.43
CA GLY A 413 3.12 17.54 -7.61
C GLY A 413 3.95 16.31 -7.93
N ILE A 414 3.81 15.25 -7.15
CA ILE A 414 4.53 14.00 -7.40
C ILE A 414 3.94 13.21 -8.58
N ARG A 415 2.63 13.31 -8.83
CA ARG A 415 1.95 12.51 -9.86
C ARG A 415 2.04 13.11 -11.27
N TYR A 416 2.05 14.44 -11.40
CA TYR A 416 2.16 15.13 -12.67
C TYR A 416 3.39 16.04 -12.74
N GLY A 417 3.68 16.76 -11.66
CA GLY A 417 4.79 17.72 -11.62
C GLY A 417 6.16 17.10 -11.89
N GLU A 418 6.40 15.86 -11.46
CA GLU A 418 7.65 15.16 -11.73
C GLU A 418 7.82 14.88 -13.24
N THR A 419 6.76 14.44 -13.92
CA THR A 419 6.77 14.25 -15.38
C THR A 419 6.96 15.58 -16.09
N ILE A 420 6.25 16.64 -15.66
CA ILE A 420 6.40 17.99 -16.25
C ILE A 420 7.84 18.49 -16.10
N LYS A 421 8.44 18.36 -14.91
CA LYS A 421 9.87 18.73 -14.69
C LYS A 421 10.81 17.97 -15.60
N ALA A 422 10.57 16.66 -15.77
CA ALA A 422 11.39 15.85 -16.65
C ALA A 422 11.32 16.30 -18.13
N TYR A 423 10.15 16.76 -18.59
CA TYR A 423 10.02 17.38 -19.92
C TYR A 423 10.75 18.72 -20.02
N VAL A 424 10.61 19.60 -19.03
CA VAL A 424 11.35 20.87 -18.99
C VAL A 424 12.86 20.63 -18.99
N GLU A 425 13.34 19.65 -18.25
CA GLU A 425 14.75 19.28 -18.23
C GLU A 425 15.23 18.74 -19.59
N LYS A 426 14.42 17.88 -20.22
CA LYS A 426 14.78 17.20 -21.47
C LYS A 426 14.61 18.08 -22.72
N GLU A 427 13.52 18.86 -22.78
CA GLU A 427 13.07 19.57 -23.97
C GLU A 427 13.07 21.09 -23.80
N GLY A 428 13.32 21.60 -22.58
CA GLY A 428 13.25 23.04 -22.26
C GLY A 428 11.84 23.54 -21.96
N SER A 429 10.80 22.75 -22.24
CA SER A 429 9.38 23.09 -22.05
C SER A 429 8.55 21.80 -21.96
N ALA A 430 7.36 21.91 -21.39
CA ALA A 430 6.35 20.85 -21.36
C ALA A 430 5.18 21.12 -22.34
N GLU A 431 5.33 22.05 -23.28
CA GLU A 431 4.27 22.46 -24.24
C GLU A 431 3.73 21.31 -25.08
N SER A 432 4.55 20.27 -25.34
CA SER A 432 4.17 19.08 -26.10
C SER A 432 3.11 18.22 -25.38
N LEU A 433 2.95 18.36 -24.05
CA LEU A 433 1.97 17.63 -23.27
C LEU A 433 0.53 18.11 -23.58
N THR A 434 -0.41 17.17 -23.56
CA THR A 434 -1.84 17.43 -23.76
C THR A 434 -2.70 16.75 -22.69
N ALA A 435 -2.49 15.45 -22.42
CA ALA A 435 -3.30 14.67 -21.50
C ALA A 435 -3.03 15.06 -20.03
N ILE A 436 -1.79 15.33 -19.65
CA ILE A 436 -1.45 15.83 -18.30
C ILE A 436 -2.03 17.23 -18.06
N PRO A 437 -1.86 18.24 -18.95
CA PRO A 437 -2.56 19.52 -18.84
C PRO A 437 -4.08 19.37 -18.73
N LEU A 438 -4.69 18.47 -19.50
CA LEU A 438 -6.11 18.17 -19.44
C LEU A 438 -6.51 17.60 -18.06
N ALA A 439 -5.75 16.66 -17.51
CA ALA A 439 -5.99 16.12 -16.17
C ALA A 439 -5.88 17.19 -15.06
N ILE A 440 -4.96 18.16 -15.20
CA ILE A 440 -4.82 19.29 -14.27
C ILE A 440 -6.00 20.27 -14.44
N ALA A 441 -6.42 20.56 -15.66
CA ALA A 441 -7.61 21.38 -15.92
C ALA A 441 -8.87 20.74 -15.32
N GLY A 442 -9.04 19.43 -15.50
CA GLY A 442 -10.09 18.66 -14.86
C GLY A 442 -10.07 18.74 -13.34
N TRP A 443 -8.87 18.70 -12.71
CA TRP A 443 -8.78 18.90 -11.26
C TRP A 443 -9.21 20.32 -10.85
N CYS A 444 -8.80 21.35 -11.58
CA CYS A 444 -9.26 22.71 -11.34
C CYS A 444 -10.79 22.81 -11.48
N ARG A 445 -11.35 22.13 -12.49
CA ARG A 445 -12.80 22.04 -12.72
C ARG A 445 -13.53 21.29 -11.59
N TYR A 446 -12.96 20.22 -11.07
CA TYR A 446 -13.46 19.47 -9.92
C TYR A 446 -13.63 20.34 -8.68
N LEU A 447 -12.69 21.27 -8.42
CA LEU A 447 -12.73 22.16 -7.26
C LEU A 447 -13.97 23.07 -7.20
N LEU A 448 -14.70 23.25 -8.30
CA LEU A 448 -15.98 23.96 -8.29
C LEU A 448 -17.09 23.20 -7.55
N GLY A 449 -16.96 21.87 -7.36
CA GLY A 449 -17.96 21.03 -6.72
C GLY A 449 -19.27 20.94 -7.52
N ILE A 450 -19.19 21.04 -8.84
CA ILE A 450 -20.33 20.98 -9.77
C ILE A 450 -20.00 19.94 -10.85
N ASP A 451 -20.90 19.02 -11.11
CA ASP A 451 -20.73 17.96 -12.12
C ASP A 451 -20.92 18.48 -13.56
N ASP A 452 -20.76 17.60 -14.55
CA ASP A 452 -20.93 17.94 -15.98
C ASP A 452 -22.40 18.19 -16.39
N ASN A 453 -23.36 17.88 -15.49
CA ASN A 453 -24.78 18.19 -15.66
C ASN A 453 -25.20 19.51 -15.01
N GLY A 454 -24.32 20.12 -14.21
CA GLY A 454 -24.59 21.34 -13.43
C GLY A 454 -25.12 21.07 -12.02
N GLU A 455 -25.09 19.82 -11.57
CA GLU A 455 -25.49 19.43 -10.21
C GLU A 455 -24.31 19.55 -9.24
N SER A 456 -24.57 20.01 -8.02
CA SER A 456 -23.54 20.11 -7.00
C SER A 456 -23.18 18.76 -6.41
N PHE A 457 -21.89 18.54 -6.13
CA PHE A 457 -21.40 17.39 -5.38
C PHE A 457 -20.41 17.83 -4.29
N GLU A 458 -20.23 16.98 -3.28
CA GLU A 458 -19.29 17.23 -2.19
C GLU A 458 -17.86 16.83 -2.63
N LEU A 459 -16.89 17.73 -2.41
CA LEU A 459 -15.48 17.45 -2.66
C LEU A 459 -14.97 16.41 -1.67
N SER A 460 -14.08 15.56 -2.12
CA SER A 460 -13.35 14.63 -1.24
C SER A 460 -12.48 15.41 -0.26
N ALA A 461 -12.21 14.81 0.91
CA ALA A 461 -11.38 15.43 1.93
C ALA A 461 -9.99 15.81 1.38
N ASP A 462 -9.61 17.08 1.54
CA ASP A 462 -8.31 17.61 1.11
C ASP A 462 -7.92 18.78 2.03
N PRO A 463 -6.71 18.81 2.58
CA PRO A 463 -6.27 19.87 3.51
C PRO A 463 -6.34 21.29 2.93
N MET A 464 -6.25 21.42 1.60
CA MET A 464 -6.27 22.70 0.90
C MET A 464 -7.63 23.01 0.24
N ALA A 465 -8.64 22.15 0.38
CA ALA A 465 -9.91 22.27 -0.35
C ALA A 465 -10.55 23.66 -0.21
N GLU A 466 -10.67 24.18 1.01
CA GLU A 466 -11.28 25.48 1.28
C GLU A 466 -10.47 26.64 0.68
N GLU A 467 -9.14 26.60 0.80
CA GLU A 467 -8.26 27.62 0.24
C GLU A 467 -8.33 27.63 -1.30
N LEU A 468 -8.24 26.44 -1.93
CA LEU A 468 -8.28 26.30 -3.37
C LEU A 468 -9.64 26.68 -3.95
N LYS A 469 -10.71 26.33 -3.28
CA LYS A 469 -12.08 26.74 -3.65
C LYS A 469 -12.25 28.26 -3.57
N ALA A 470 -11.71 28.89 -2.54
CA ALA A 470 -11.75 30.35 -2.41
C ALA A 470 -10.98 31.08 -3.53
N GLN A 471 -9.92 30.49 -4.08
CA GLN A 471 -9.23 31.06 -5.24
C GLN A 471 -10.09 31.08 -6.51
N LEU A 472 -11.10 30.21 -6.61
CA LEU A 472 -12.03 30.15 -7.73
C LEU A 472 -13.31 31.01 -7.51
N ASP A 473 -13.32 31.82 -6.47
CA ASP A 473 -14.49 32.70 -6.21
C ASP A 473 -14.80 33.59 -7.41
N GLY A 474 -16.07 33.67 -7.75
CA GLY A 474 -16.54 34.39 -8.93
C GLY A 474 -16.59 33.57 -10.22
N VAL A 475 -15.93 32.41 -10.30
CA VAL A 475 -16.08 31.49 -11.45
C VAL A 475 -17.46 30.82 -11.39
N ARG A 476 -18.20 30.84 -12.50
CA ARG A 476 -19.54 30.27 -12.60
C ARG A 476 -19.65 29.23 -13.70
N PHE A 477 -20.29 28.14 -13.38
CA PHE A 477 -20.66 27.10 -14.35
C PHE A 477 -21.58 27.69 -15.43
N ALA A 478 -21.36 27.32 -16.68
CA ALA A 478 -22.05 27.84 -17.88
C ALA A 478 -21.83 29.35 -18.20
N GLU A 479 -20.87 29.98 -17.53
CA GLU A 479 -20.47 31.36 -17.79
C GLU A 479 -18.95 31.47 -17.99
N PRO A 480 -18.37 31.04 -19.14
CA PRO A 480 -16.90 31.11 -19.38
C PRO A 480 -16.30 32.49 -19.17
N SER A 481 -17.10 33.57 -19.45
CA SER A 481 -16.69 34.96 -19.23
C SER A 481 -16.51 35.34 -17.76
N SER A 482 -16.99 34.51 -16.82
CA SER A 482 -16.74 34.70 -15.38
C SER A 482 -15.32 34.38 -14.99
N TYR A 483 -14.61 33.62 -15.81
CA TYR A 483 -13.19 33.36 -15.63
C TYR A 483 -12.37 34.56 -16.07
N THR A 484 -11.57 35.11 -15.19
CA THR A 484 -10.72 36.29 -15.41
C THR A 484 -9.29 36.10 -14.92
N GLY A 485 -8.82 34.82 -14.86
CA GLY A 485 -7.45 34.46 -14.43
C GLY A 485 -7.35 33.96 -12.98
N GLN A 486 -8.44 33.47 -12.39
CA GLN A 486 -8.48 32.98 -10.99
C GLN A 486 -7.51 31.82 -10.73
N LEU A 487 -7.18 31.02 -11.75
CA LEU A 487 -6.22 29.91 -11.62
C LEU A 487 -4.76 30.34 -11.53
N LYS A 488 -4.44 31.59 -11.83
CA LYS A 488 -3.05 32.05 -11.97
C LYS A 488 -2.19 31.76 -10.72
N ASN A 489 -2.72 32.03 -9.54
CA ASN A 489 -2.01 31.77 -8.29
C ASN A 489 -1.82 30.27 -8.04
N LEU A 490 -2.83 29.45 -8.33
CA LEU A 490 -2.77 28.01 -8.20
C LEU A 490 -1.74 27.41 -9.15
N LEU A 491 -1.83 27.72 -10.45
CA LEU A 491 -0.95 27.15 -11.48
C LEU A 491 0.51 27.64 -11.40
N SER A 492 0.75 28.78 -10.75
CA SER A 492 2.11 29.26 -10.45
C SER A 492 2.71 28.63 -9.19
N ASN A 493 1.90 27.90 -8.38
CA ASN A 493 2.34 27.45 -7.07
C ASN A 493 3.20 26.17 -7.14
N ALA A 494 4.52 26.39 -7.10
CA ALA A 494 5.51 25.31 -7.10
C ALA A 494 5.42 24.40 -5.84
N ASN A 495 4.81 24.82 -4.74
CA ASN A 495 4.61 23.95 -3.58
C ASN A 495 3.54 22.87 -3.86
N ILE A 496 2.60 23.13 -4.76
CA ILE A 496 1.55 22.19 -5.16
C ILE A 496 2.06 21.29 -6.30
N PHE A 497 2.59 21.89 -7.38
CA PHE A 497 2.98 21.15 -8.58
C PHE A 497 4.46 20.78 -8.65
N GLY A 498 5.28 21.24 -7.72
CA GLY A 498 6.75 21.07 -7.78
C GLY A 498 7.45 21.99 -8.78
N ILE A 499 6.70 22.72 -9.60
CA ILE A 499 7.17 23.67 -10.63
C ILE A 499 6.05 24.69 -10.89
N ASN A 500 6.42 25.91 -11.36
CA ASN A 500 5.48 26.89 -11.90
C ASN A 500 5.03 26.43 -13.30
N LEU A 501 3.75 26.18 -13.51
CA LEU A 501 3.23 25.62 -14.76
C LEU A 501 3.28 26.60 -15.94
N TYR A 502 3.32 27.92 -15.69
CA TYR A 502 3.56 28.92 -16.75
C TYR A 502 4.99 28.89 -17.22
N GLU A 503 5.96 28.77 -16.29
CA GLU A 503 7.37 28.62 -16.63
C GLU A 503 7.65 27.28 -17.34
N ALA A 504 6.84 26.25 -17.08
CA ALA A 504 6.88 24.98 -17.79
C ALA A 504 6.22 25.05 -19.19
N GLY A 505 5.58 26.17 -19.57
CA GLY A 505 4.97 26.37 -20.88
C GLY A 505 3.55 25.82 -21.03
N ILE A 506 2.88 25.39 -19.95
CA ILE A 506 1.55 24.76 -20.00
C ILE A 506 0.47 25.50 -19.22
N GLY A 507 0.80 26.55 -18.48
CA GLY A 507 -0.17 27.28 -17.65
C GLY A 507 -1.33 27.84 -18.47
N ASP A 508 -1.05 28.55 -19.55
CA ASP A 508 -2.07 29.14 -20.44
C ASP A 508 -2.95 28.06 -21.08
N LYS A 509 -2.36 26.94 -21.52
CA LYS A 509 -3.09 25.77 -22.05
C LYS A 509 -4.07 25.20 -21.02
N ILE A 510 -3.68 25.10 -19.76
CA ILE A 510 -4.56 24.59 -18.69
C ILE A 510 -5.71 25.58 -18.44
N GLU A 511 -5.48 26.88 -18.47
CA GLU A 511 -6.54 27.89 -18.36
C GLU A 511 -7.54 27.77 -19.52
N GLU A 512 -7.05 27.63 -20.77
CA GLU A 512 -7.91 27.43 -21.95
C GLU A 512 -8.79 26.19 -21.82
N LEU A 513 -8.21 25.05 -21.42
CA LEU A 513 -8.93 23.82 -21.17
C LEU A 513 -9.98 23.96 -20.06
N PHE A 514 -9.62 24.63 -18.97
CA PHE A 514 -10.55 24.90 -17.87
C PHE A 514 -11.74 25.77 -18.33
N VAL A 515 -11.49 26.80 -19.14
CA VAL A 515 -12.56 27.66 -19.69
C VAL A 515 -13.50 26.87 -20.61
N GLU A 516 -12.97 25.93 -21.40
CA GLU A 516 -13.80 25.02 -22.18
C GLU A 516 -14.65 24.11 -21.26
N GLU A 517 -14.08 23.57 -20.19
CA GLU A 517 -14.77 22.65 -19.27
C GLU A 517 -15.85 23.31 -18.40
N ILE A 518 -15.78 24.62 -18.17
CA ILE A 518 -16.83 25.35 -17.46
C ILE A 518 -17.97 25.88 -18.37
N ALA A 519 -17.90 25.63 -19.68
CA ALA A 519 -18.81 26.25 -20.65
C ALA A 519 -20.27 25.82 -20.54
N GLY A 520 -20.59 24.81 -19.74
CA GLY A 520 -21.94 24.39 -19.43
C GLY A 520 -22.11 22.88 -19.39
N LYS A 521 -23.36 22.44 -19.43
CA LYS A 521 -23.72 21.03 -19.38
C LYS A 521 -23.08 20.24 -20.55
N GLY A 522 -22.36 19.15 -20.22
CA GLY A 522 -21.67 18.30 -21.18
C GLY A 522 -20.36 18.89 -21.71
N ALA A 523 -19.91 20.02 -21.18
CA ALA A 523 -18.69 20.70 -21.63
C ALA A 523 -17.43 19.91 -21.31
N VAL A 524 -17.36 19.26 -20.15
CA VAL A 524 -16.23 18.39 -19.79
C VAL A 524 -16.14 17.21 -20.77
N ARG A 525 -17.26 16.56 -21.05
CA ARG A 525 -17.32 15.48 -22.04
C ARG A 525 -16.90 15.95 -23.45
N ALA A 526 -17.34 17.13 -23.85
CA ALA A 526 -16.99 17.70 -25.16
C ALA A 526 -15.50 18.04 -25.25
N THR A 527 -14.91 18.58 -24.18
CA THR A 527 -13.49 18.90 -24.10
C THR A 527 -12.64 17.61 -24.17
N LEU A 528 -12.99 16.58 -23.40
CA LEU A 528 -12.32 15.27 -23.48
C LEU A 528 -12.33 14.73 -24.93
N LYS A 529 -13.50 14.72 -25.60
CA LYS A 529 -13.63 14.27 -27.00
C LYS A 529 -12.81 15.08 -27.99
N LYS A 530 -12.63 16.37 -27.74
CA LYS A 530 -11.89 17.29 -28.62
C LYS A 530 -10.38 17.03 -28.61
N TYR A 531 -9.84 16.69 -27.45
CA TYR A 531 -8.39 16.60 -27.23
C TYR A 531 -7.85 15.17 -27.18
N LEU A 532 -8.70 14.16 -27.07
CA LEU A 532 -8.35 12.74 -27.03
C LEU A 532 -8.77 12.00 -28.29
#